data_9b161f8cb3b90df335d3125bc7712114
#
_entry.id   9b161f8cb3b90df335d3125bc7712114
#
_cell.length_a   1.000
_cell.length_b   1.000
_cell.length_c   1.000
_cell.angle_alpha   90.00
_cell.angle_beta   90.00
_cell.angle_gamma   90.00
#
_symmetry.space_group_name_H-M   'P 1'
#
loop_
_entity.id
_entity.type
_entity.pdbx_description
1 polymer ?
#
loop_
_entity_poly.entity_id
_entity_poly.type
_entity_poly.pdbx_seq_one_letter_code
_entity_poly.pdbx_strand_id
1 'polypeptide(L)'
;LGFLIGILILSFFTETFDFATLMSNPSALVSETAGMTFMGCSVAAWAMALIFMGGAGKSAMFPLHIWLPDAMEGPTPVSALIHAATMVVAGVYLVARLFPMYCAVPEVLELITWVGAITALYAAVVACVQTDIKRVLAFSTISQIAFMMVALGVASDVDLHTGLGYMASMFHLFTHAMFKALLFLGAGCIIHAVHSNEMSEMGNLRKYMPVTHITFLIACLAIAGIPPFSGFFSKDEILTAAFEKSAFWGVWMTAVAGLTAFYMFRLYYRIFWWSKPSYEHHTPHEAPAAMYLPLVFLALV
;
A
#
# COMPACT_ATOMS: atom_id res chain seq x y z
N LEU A 1 5.56 21.74 0.88
CA LEU A 1 6.57 22.64 1.46
C LEU A 1 7.68 21.83 2.13
N GLY A 2 7.39 20.93 3.09
CA GLY A 2 8.40 20.12 3.79
C GLY A 2 9.32 19.35 2.86
N PHE A 3 8.77 18.66 1.85
CA PHE A 3 9.54 17.96 0.82
C PHE A 3 10.57 18.86 0.13
N LEU A 4 10.16 20.07 -0.27
CA LEU A 4 11.05 21.03 -0.91
C LEU A 4 12.17 21.49 0.04
N ILE A 5 11.84 21.78 1.29
CA ILE A 5 12.82 22.17 2.31
C ILE A 5 13.84 21.04 2.53
N GLY A 6 13.38 19.79 2.63
CA GLY A 6 14.27 18.64 2.77
C GLY A 6 15.25 18.49 1.61
N ILE A 7 14.80 18.67 0.36
CA ILE A 7 15.64 18.64 -0.82
C ILE A 7 16.66 19.80 -0.82
N LEU A 8 16.22 21.01 -0.42
CA LEU A 8 17.11 22.16 -0.36
C LEU A 8 18.20 21.98 0.70
N ILE A 9 17.87 21.44 1.88
CA ILE A 9 18.87 21.10 2.90
C ILE A 9 19.85 20.06 2.35
N LEU A 10 19.33 18.99 1.75
CA LEU A 10 20.16 17.94 1.15
C LEU A 10 21.13 18.53 0.14
N SER A 11 20.64 19.29 -0.84
CA SER A 11 21.47 19.85 -1.91
C SER A 11 22.46 20.91 -1.41
N PHE A 12 22.11 21.67 -0.38
CA PHE A 12 22.99 22.68 0.20
C PHE A 12 24.24 22.06 0.83
N PHE A 13 24.09 20.95 1.57
CA PHE A 13 25.21 20.29 2.23
C PHE A 13 25.96 19.30 1.32
N THR A 14 25.30 18.68 0.35
CA THR A 14 25.95 17.73 -0.58
C THR A 14 26.39 18.39 -1.88
N GLU A 15 26.07 19.67 -2.09
CA GLU A 15 26.41 20.48 -3.28
C GLU A 15 25.94 19.84 -4.62
N THR A 16 24.97 18.90 -4.57
CA THR A 16 24.50 18.19 -5.75
C THR A 16 23.01 17.86 -5.70
N PHE A 17 22.41 17.75 -6.90
CA PHE A 17 21.09 17.14 -7.11
C PHE A 17 21.17 15.82 -7.86
N ASP A 18 22.37 15.39 -8.26
CA ASP A 18 22.54 14.18 -9.05
C ASP A 18 22.44 12.92 -8.19
N PHE A 19 21.52 12.03 -8.55
CA PHE A 19 21.30 10.77 -7.84
C PHE A 19 22.53 9.84 -7.86
N ALA A 20 23.29 9.81 -8.97
CA ALA A 20 24.45 8.93 -9.06
C ALA A 20 25.52 9.36 -8.04
N THR A 21 25.74 10.68 -7.94
CA THR A 21 26.68 11.26 -6.97
C THR A 21 26.21 11.01 -5.54
N LEU A 22 24.94 11.24 -5.23
CA LEU A 22 24.35 10.99 -3.90
C LEU A 22 24.47 9.52 -3.50
N MET A 23 24.23 8.59 -4.42
CA MET A 23 24.30 7.15 -4.15
C MET A 23 25.73 6.63 -4.06
N SER A 24 26.71 7.30 -4.66
CA SER A 24 28.12 6.94 -4.53
C SER A 24 28.71 7.27 -3.15
N ASN A 25 28.14 8.25 -2.45
CA ASN A 25 28.51 8.61 -1.08
C ASN A 25 27.27 8.89 -0.22
N PRO A 26 26.52 7.86 0.20
CA PRO A 26 25.26 8.02 0.94
C PRO A 26 25.41 8.71 2.30
N SER A 27 26.60 8.63 2.91
CA SER A 27 26.91 9.24 4.20
C SER A 27 27.37 10.70 4.10
N ALA A 28 27.51 11.25 2.89
CA ALA A 28 27.99 12.64 2.69
C ALA A 28 27.16 13.65 3.51
N LEU A 29 25.83 13.55 3.48
CA LEU A 29 24.95 14.42 4.25
C LEU A 29 25.26 14.34 5.76
N VAL A 30 25.48 13.14 6.30
CA VAL A 30 25.77 12.94 7.72
C VAL A 30 27.13 13.49 8.09
N SER A 31 28.17 13.30 7.24
CA SER A 31 29.51 13.83 7.48
C SER A 31 29.55 15.35 7.40
N GLU A 32 28.91 15.96 6.41
CA GLU A 32 28.87 17.42 6.24
C GLU A 32 28.05 18.16 7.30
N THR A 33 27.06 17.46 7.89
CA THR A 33 26.25 18.01 8.98
C THR A 33 26.69 17.52 10.36
N ALA A 34 27.88 16.93 10.48
CA ALA A 34 28.39 16.40 11.73
C ALA A 34 28.43 17.45 12.85
N GLY A 35 27.79 17.16 13.98
CA GLY A 35 27.67 18.08 15.11
C GLY A 35 26.62 19.18 14.96
N MET A 36 25.96 19.33 13.80
CA MET A 36 24.87 20.27 13.63
C MET A 36 23.56 19.65 14.09
N THR A 37 22.95 20.24 15.11
CA THR A 37 21.66 19.80 15.65
C THR A 37 20.65 20.93 15.66
N PHE A 38 19.41 20.60 15.36
CA PHE A 38 18.27 21.50 15.47
C PHE A 38 17.15 20.82 16.22
N MET A 39 16.65 21.43 17.30
CA MET A 39 15.62 20.88 18.18
C MET A 39 15.93 19.45 18.70
N GLY A 40 17.21 19.15 18.94
CA GLY A 40 17.64 17.86 19.50
C GLY A 40 17.85 16.73 18.47
N CYS A 41 17.56 16.96 17.19
CA CYS A 41 17.82 16.00 16.10
C CYS A 41 18.93 16.54 15.18
N SER A 42 19.65 15.62 14.52
CA SER A 42 20.66 15.99 13.51
C SER A 42 20.02 16.69 12.32
N VAL A 43 20.75 17.59 11.67
CA VAL A 43 20.26 18.26 10.44
C VAL A 43 20.02 17.24 9.33
N ALA A 44 20.84 16.17 9.26
CA ALA A 44 20.61 15.06 8.33
C ALA A 44 19.26 14.37 8.58
N ALA A 45 18.92 14.11 9.84
CA ALA A 45 17.63 13.51 10.19
C ALA A 45 16.45 14.42 9.79
N TRP A 46 16.55 15.73 10.00
CA TRP A 46 15.53 16.68 9.55
C TRP A 46 15.39 16.68 8.02
N ALA A 47 16.49 16.71 7.27
CA ALA A 47 16.43 16.68 5.80
C ALA A 47 15.73 15.42 5.29
N MET A 48 16.14 14.25 5.78
CA MET A 48 15.59 12.96 5.35
C MET A 48 14.14 12.77 5.82
N ALA A 49 13.78 13.21 7.03
CA ALA A 49 12.40 13.16 7.52
C ALA A 49 11.48 14.08 6.73
N LEU A 50 11.93 15.26 6.34
CA LEU A 50 11.16 16.20 5.50
C LEU A 50 10.98 15.67 4.07
N ILE A 51 11.97 14.98 3.51
CA ILE A 51 11.84 14.27 2.24
C ILE A 51 10.82 13.14 2.37
N PHE A 52 10.90 12.34 3.44
CA PHE A 52 9.92 11.30 3.73
C PHE A 52 8.49 11.86 3.89
N MET A 53 8.31 13.02 4.51
CA MET A 53 6.99 13.66 4.63
C MET A 53 6.34 13.89 3.26
N GLY A 54 7.10 14.25 2.24
CA GLY A 54 6.60 14.36 0.87
C GLY A 54 6.11 13.01 0.30
N GLY A 55 6.90 11.96 0.52
CA GLY A 55 6.53 10.59 0.17
C GLY A 55 5.31 10.09 0.96
N ALA A 56 5.28 10.34 2.27
CA ALA A 56 4.17 9.98 3.15
C ALA A 56 2.84 10.65 2.71
N GLY A 57 2.89 11.90 2.27
CA GLY A 57 1.72 12.61 1.73
C GLY A 57 1.18 11.96 0.47
N LYS A 58 2.04 11.58 -0.49
CA LYS A 58 1.64 10.89 -1.72
C LYS A 58 1.18 9.44 -1.47
N SER A 59 1.78 8.76 -0.51
CA SER A 59 1.43 7.39 -0.14
C SER A 59 0.30 7.30 0.89
N ALA A 60 -0.34 8.42 1.21
CA ALA A 60 -1.46 8.49 2.16
C ALA A 60 -1.15 7.85 3.53
N MET A 61 0.07 8.10 4.07
CA MET A 61 0.43 7.67 5.41
C MET A 61 -0.23 8.56 6.46
N PHE A 62 -0.59 7.98 7.59
CA PHE A 62 -1.13 8.74 8.73
C PHE A 62 -0.12 9.82 9.21
N PRO A 63 -0.54 11.05 9.47
CA PRO A 63 -1.91 11.59 9.41
C PRO A 63 -2.34 12.16 8.04
N LEU A 64 -1.52 12.08 6.99
CA LEU A 64 -1.74 12.71 5.68
C LEU A 64 -2.59 11.83 4.71
N HIS A 65 -3.50 10.98 5.23
CA HIS A 65 -4.19 9.94 4.47
C HIS A 65 -5.59 10.30 3.97
N ILE A 66 -6.20 11.38 4.50
CA ILE A 66 -7.63 11.69 4.31
C ILE A 66 -8.02 11.87 2.84
N TRP A 67 -7.14 12.41 2.02
CA TRP A 67 -7.38 12.66 0.61
C TRP A 67 -7.67 11.38 -0.22
N LEU A 68 -7.15 10.23 0.21
CA LEU A 68 -7.23 9.00 -0.58
C LEU A 68 -8.63 8.37 -0.59
N PRO A 69 -9.35 8.22 0.54
CA PRO A 69 -10.76 7.85 0.55
C PRO A 69 -11.67 8.86 -0.15
N ASP A 70 -11.36 10.16 -0.08
CA ASP A 70 -12.16 11.20 -0.74
C ASP A 70 -11.99 11.16 -2.26
N ALA A 71 -10.84 10.72 -2.76
CA ALA A 71 -10.60 10.51 -4.18
C ALA A 71 -11.48 9.40 -4.80
N MET A 72 -12.26 8.67 -3.99
CA MET A 72 -13.19 7.61 -4.46
C MET A 72 -14.43 8.14 -5.18
N GLU A 73 -14.69 9.44 -5.16
CA GLU A 73 -15.76 10.08 -5.95
C GLU A 73 -15.51 9.99 -7.47
N GLY A 74 -14.25 9.78 -7.87
CA GLY A 74 -13.86 9.63 -9.26
C GLY A 74 -14.31 8.30 -9.91
N PRO A 75 -14.23 8.20 -11.25
CA PRO A 75 -14.56 6.97 -11.98
C PRO A 75 -13.69 5.77 -11.52
N THR A 76 -14.27 4.58 -11.43
CA THR A 76 -13.58 3.39 -10.91
C THR A 76 -12.29 3.01 -11.66
N PRO A 77 -12.18 3.13 -13.00
CA PRO A 77 -10.91 2.87 -13.69
C PRO A 77 -9.78 3.82 -13.29
N VAL A 78 -10.10 5.10 -13.01
CA VAL A 78 -9.14 6.08 -12.49
C VAL A 78 -8.72 5.71 -11.06
N SER A 79 -9.68 5.30 -10.22
CA SER A 79 -9.38 4.77 -8.89
C SER A 79 -8.45 3.55 -8.96
N ALA A 80 -8.70 2.62 -9.89
CA ALA A 80 -7.82 1.47 -10.11
C ALA A 80 -6.37 1.90 -10.40
N LEU A 81 -6.17 2.87 -11.29
CA LEU A 81 -4.86 3.38 -11.66
C LEU A 81 -4.15 4.05 -10.47
N ILE A 82 -4.84 4.93 -9.74
CA ILE A 82 -4.30 5.66 -8.59
C ILE A 82 -3.84 4.71 -7.49
N HIS A 83 -4.65 3.69 -7.17
CA HIS A 83 -4.45 2.80 -6.02
C HIS A 83 -3.56 1.59 -6.31
N ALA A 84 -3.47 1.15 -7.58
CA ALA A 84 -2.70 -0.04 -7.91
C ALA A 84 -1.19 0.25 -8.01
N ALA A 85 -0.78 1.13 -8.93
CA ALA A 85 0.61 1.19 -9.37
C ALA A 85 1.20 2.60 -9.53
N THR A 86 0.42 3.68 -9.34
CA THR A 86 0.90 5.01 -9.71
C THR A 86 1.08 5.95 -8.51
N MET A 87 0.05 6.66 -8.11
CA MET A 87 0.21 7.78 -7.18
C MET A 87 0.60 7.35 -5.76
N VAL A 88 -0.04 6.30 -5.24
CA VAL A 88 0.15 5.87 -3.85
C VAL A 88 1.48 5.13 -3.63
N VAL A 89 2.07 4.54 -4.65
CA VAL A 89 3.36 3.85 -4.56
C VAL A 89 4.56 4.80 -4.69
N ALA A 90 4.32 6.05 -5.11
CA ALA A 90 5.38 7.04 -5.34
C ALA A 90 6.22 7.32 -4.09
N GLY A 91 5.61 7.34 -2.89
CA GLY A 91 6.35 7.55 -1.65
C GLY A 91 7.18 6.33 -1.25
N VAL A 92 6.67 5.10 -1.49
CA VAL A 92 7.45 3.87 -1.29
C VAL A 92 8.66 3.87 -2.22
N TYR A 93 8.46 4.19 -3.50
CA TYR A 93 9.54 4.29 -4.47
C TYR A 93 10.56 5.37 -4.11
N LEU A 94 10.11 6.53 -3.61
CA LEU A 94 11.00 7.59 -3.15
C LEU A 94 11.93 7.11 -2.03
N VAL A 95 11.38 6.45 -1.01
CA VAL A 95 12.17 5.88 0.09
C VAL A 95 13.11 4.79 -0.44
N ALA A 96 12.64 3.90 -1.29
CA ALA A 96 13.44 2.86 -1.90
C ALA A 96 14.57 3.45 -2.78
N ARG A 97 14.31 4.52 -3.53
CA ARG A 97 15.30 5.19 -4.38
C ARG A 97 16.41 5.87 -3.59
N LEU A 98 16.07 6.41 -2.41
CA LEU A 98 17.02 7.06 -1.49
C LEU A 98 17.43 6.12 -0.35
N PHE A 99 17.17 4.82 -0.46
CA PHE A 99 17.36 3.87 0.62
C PHE A 99 18.77 3.87 1.24
N PRO A 100 19.88 3.91 0.48
CA PRO A 100 21.21 4.00 1.06
C PRO A 100 21.41 5.23 1.97
N MET A 101 20.78 6.36 1.62
CA MET A 101 20.83 7.58 2.43
C MET A 101 19.99 7.44 3.71
N TYR A 102 18.85 6.76 3.64
CA TYR A 102 18.05 6.45 4.82
C TYR A 102 18.78 5.50 5.77
N CYS A 103 19.55 4.53 5.25
CA CYS A 103 20.39 3.66 6.07
C CYS A 103 21.47 4.44 6.82
N ALA A 104 22.00 5.52 6.23
CA ALA A 104 22.95 6.40 6.90
C ALA A 104 22.32 7.23 8.05
N VAL A 105 20.99 7.28 8.14
CA VAL A 105 20.24 8.01 9.19
C VAL A 105 19.20 7.08 9.84
N PRO A 106 19.61 6.14 10.71
CA PRO A 106 18.74 5.08 11.26
C PRO A 106 17.53 5.62 12.03
N GLU A 107 17.63 6.80 12.63
CA GLU A 107 16.54 7.48 13.34
C GLU A 107 15.32 7.72 12.44
N VAL A 108 15.58 8.02 11.16
CA VAL A 108 14.50 8.25 10.18
C VAL A 108 13.92 6.92 9.68
N LEU A 109 14.71 5.86 9.57
CA LEU A 109 14.19 4.52 9.28
C LEU A 109 13.23 4.05 10.40
N GLU A 110 13.59 4.34 11.65
CA GLU A 110 12.71 4.03 12.78
C GLU A 110 11.40 4.85 12.71
N LEU A 111 11.49 6.13 12.38
CA LEU A 111 10.32 6.97 12.12
C LEU A 111 9.43 6.39 11.01
N ILE A 112 10.01 5.95 9.89
CA ILE A 112 9.30 5.31 8.77
C ILE A 112 8.60 4.05 9.24
N THR A 113 9.27 3.22 10.04
CA THR A 113 8.69 2.00 10.61
C THR A 113 7.46 2.30 11.47
N TRP A 114 7.55 3.26 12.39
CA TRP A 114 6.44 3.64 13.25
C TRP A 114 5.27 4.23 12.47
N VAL A 115 5.54 5.16 11.57
CA VAL A 115 4.49 5.76 10.71
C VAL A 115 3.82 4.69 9.86
N GLY A 116 4.59 3.77 9.27
CA GLY A 116 4.07 2.64 8.52
C GLY A 116 3.20 1.71 9.38
N ALA A 117 3.70 1.28 10.53
CA ALA A 117 3.00 0.34 11.42
C ALA A 117 1.68 0.90 11.98
N ILE A 118 1.68 2.16 12.41
CA ILE A 118 0.47 2.85 12.87
C ILE A 118 -0.53 2.99 11.72
N THR A 119 -0.06 3.40 10.54
CA THR A 119 -0.91 3.53 9.35
C THR A 119 -1.52 2.19 8.95
N ALA A 120 -0.74 1.11 8.95
CA ALA A 120 -1.19 -0.22 8.58
C ALA A 120 -2.34 -0.70 9.47
N LEU A 121 -2.19 -0.56 10.78
CA LEU A 121 -3.21 -0.93 11.75
C LEU A 121 -4.45 -0.04 11.65
N TYR A 122 -4.25 1.28 11.66
CA TYR A 122 -5.36 2.24 11.56
C TYR A 122 -6.22 1.98 10.33
N ALA A 123 -5.58 1.88 9.14
CA ALA A 123 -6.30 1.66 7.90
C ALA A 123 -7.01 0.30 7.87
N ALA A 124 -6.41 -0.76 8.42
CA ALA A 124 -7.04 -2.08 8.51
C ALA A 124 -8.28 -2.07 9.40
N VAL A 125 -8.23 -1.41 10.57
CA VAL A 125 -9.38 -1.27 11.48
C VAL A 125 -10.50 -0.47 10.81
N VAL A 126 -10.19 0.64 10.15
CA VAL A 126 -11.19 1.45 9.45
C VAL A 126 -11.80 0.68 8.28
N ALA A 127 -11.02 -0.11 7.53
CA ALA A 127 -11.53 -0.97 6.45
C ALA A 127 -12.57 -1.99 6.95
N CYS A 128 -12.43 -2.48 8.20
CA CYS A 128 -13.38 -3.44 8.79
C CYS A 128 -14.80 -2.87 8.97
N VAL A 129 -14.96 -1.55 9.08
CA VAL A 129 -16.25 -0.92 9.36
C VAL A 129 -16.85 -0.18 8.16
N GLN A 130 -16.11 0.04 7.09
CA GLN A 130 -16.62 0.70 5.88
C GLN A 130 -17.76 -0.10 5.23
N THR A 131 -18.72 0.63 4.65
CA THR A 131 -19.89 0.07 3.95
C THR A 131 -19.82 0.25 2.43
N ASP A 132 -19.04 1.20 1.94
CA ASP A 132 -18.78 1.46 0.53
C ASP A 132 -17.63 0.58 0.02
N ILE A 133 -17.86 -0.15 -1.08
CA ILE A 133 -16.86 -1.05 -1.70
C ILE A 133 -15.57 -0.33 -2.06
N LYS A 134 -15.65 0.87 -2.64
CA LYS A 134 -14.46 1.65 -3.03
C LYS A 134 -13.69 2.12 -1.80
N ARG A 135 -14.38 2.55 -0.73
CA ARG A 135 -13.74 2.98 0.52
C ARG A 135 -13.04 1.84 1.23
N VAL A 136 -13.65 0.64 1.28
CA VAL A 136 -12.95 -0.55 1.79
C VAL A 136 -11.66 -0.79 1.02
N LEU A 137 -11.70 -0.75 -0.31
CA LEU A 137 -10.52 -0.93 -1.16
C LEU A 137 -9.48 0.19 -0.99
N ALA A 138 -9.91 1.45 -0.77
CA ALA A 138 -9.02 2.56 -0.50
C ALA A 138 -8.26 2.37 0.81
N PHE A 139 -8.95 2.09 1.93
CA PHE A 139 -8.29 1.82 3.20
C PHE A 139 -7.42 0.56 3.18
N SER A 140 -7.83 -0.45 2.42
CA SER A 140 -6.98 -1.61 2.21
C SER A 140 -5.71 -1.27 1.40
N THR A 141 -5.75 -0.29 0.49
CA THR A 141 -4.56 0.24 -0.19
C THR A 141 -3.63 0.93 0.79
N ILE A 142 -4.14 1.85 1.62
CA ILE A 142 -3.35 2.53 2.65
C ILE A 142 -2.64 1.50 3.54
N SER A 143 -3.35 0.47 3.98
CA SER A 143 -2.77 -0.60 4.81
C SER A 143 -1.66 -1.37 4.08
N GLN A 144 -1.85 -1.75 2.80
CA GLN A 144 -0.82 -2.49 2.04
C GLN A 144 0.41 -1.64 1.71
N ILE A 145 0.23 -0.37 1.37
CA ILE A 145 1.35 0.56 1.18
C ILE A 145 2.14 0.74 2.48
N ALA A 146 1.44 0.77 3.60
CA ALA A 146 2.07 0.83 4.92
C ALA A 146 2.90 -0.43 5.24
N PHE A 147 2.49 -1.64 4.80
CA PHE A 147 3.33 -2.84 4.86
C PHE A 147 4.65 -2.65 4.13
N MET A 148 4.64 -2.05 2.94
CA MET A 148 5.85 -1.77 2.17
C MET A 148 6.75 -0.77 2.89
N MET A 149 6.17 0.27 3.50
CA MET A 149 6.92 1.26 4.29
C MET A 149 7.57 0.61 5.52
N VAL A 150 6.86 -0.27 6.22
CA VAL A 150 7.44 -1.02 7.35
C VAL A 150 8.60 -1.88 6.88
N ALA A 151 8.46 -2.59 5.76
CA ALA A 151 9.54 -3.42 5.21
C ALA A 151 10.82 -2.61 4.93
N LEU A 152 10.68 -1.40 4.35
CA LEU A 152 11.81 -0.48 4.15
C LEU A 152 12.34 0.07 5.48
N GLY A 153 11.46 0.39 6.43
CA GLY A 153 11.86 0.98 7.70
C GLY A 153 12.57 0.01 8.66
N VAL A 154 12.22 -1.29 8.62
CA VAL A 154 12.90 -2.33 9.42
C VAL A 154 14.21 -2.79 8.81
N ALA A 155 14.43 -2.50 7.53
CA ALA A 155 15.67 -2.81 6.83
C ALA A 155 16.87 -2.07 7.44
N SER A 156 18.07 -2.58 7.22
CA SER A 156 19.31 -2.07 7.80
C SER A 156 20.47 -2.13 6.78
N ASP A 157 21.65 -1.67 7.17
CA ASP A 157 22.87 -1.82 6.36
C ASP A 157 23.18 -3.28 6.04
N VAL A 158 22.84 -4.20 6.96
CA VAL A 158 22.95 -5.64 6.73
C VAL A 158 21.97 -6.08 5.65
N ASP A 159 20.78 -5.50 5.63
CA ASP A 159 19.76 -5.78 4.62
C ASP A 159 20.17 -5.28 3.22
N LEU A 160 20.96 -4.22 3.11
CA LEU A 160 21.56 -3.79 1.85
C LEU A 160 22.38 -4.90 1.17
N HIS A 161 23.03 -5.76 1.96
CA HIS A 161 23.80 -6.90 1.46
C HIS A 161 22.93 -8.14 1.22
N THR A 162 21.91 -8.37 2.05
CA THR A 162 20.98 -9.49 1.93
C THR A 162 19.78 -9.16 1.05
N GLY A 163 19.38 -7.90 0.99
CA GLY A 163 18.27 -7.38 0.20
C GLY A 163 16.87 -7.71 0.73
N LEU A 164 16.74 -8.28 1.95
CA LEU A 164 15.47 -8.85 2.41
C LEU A 164 14.34 -7.81 2.52
N GLY A 165 14.43 -6.81 3.42
CA GLY A 165 13.36 -5.82 3.62
C GLY A 165 13.12 -4.95 2.39
N TYR A 166 14.20 -4.53 1.72
CA TYR A 166 14.13 -3.78 0.48
C TYR A 166 13.45 -4.58 -0.63
N MET A 167 13.90 -5.82 -0.87
CA MET A 167 13.34 -6.69 -1.91
C MET A 167 11.91 -7.08 -1.60
N ALA A 168 11.58 -7.38 -0.34
CA ALA A 168 10.22 -7.68 0.10
C ALA A 168 9.27 -6.52 -0.19
N SER A 169 9.68 -5.27 0.10
CA SER A 169 8.89 -4.09 -0.21
C SER A 169 8.64 -3.93 -1.71
N MET A 170 9.69 -4.06 -2.53
CA MET A 170 9.58 -3.91 -3.99
C MET A 170 8.81 -5.07 -4.63
N PHE A 171 8.98 -6.28 -4.14
CA PHE A 171 8.22 -7.44 -4.59
C PHE A 171 6.72 -7.28 -4.24
N HIS A 172 6.42 -6.83 -3.01
CA HIS A 172 5.04 -6.58 -2.63
C HIS A 172 4.41 -5.42 -3.42
N LEU A 173 5.19 -4.43 -3.82
CA LEU A 173 4.73 -3.35 -4.69
C LEU A 173 4.25 -3.92 -6.04
N PHE A 174 5.00 -4.84 -6.64
CA PHE A 174 4.62 -5.48 -7.90
C PHE A 174 3.34 -6.32 -7.75
N THR A 175 3.29 -7.24 -6.78
CA THR A 175 2.11 -8.08 -6.54
C THR A 175 0.89 -7.26 -6.17
N HIS A 176 1.07 -6.20 -5.37
CA HIS A 176 0.03 -5.24 -5.01
C HIS A 176 -0.58 -4.57 -6.24
N ALA A 177 0.26 -4.15 -7.19
CA ALA A 177 -0.24 -3.52 -8.43
C ALA A 177 -1.21 -4.45 -9.16
N MET A 178 -0.91 -5.75 -9.26
CA MET A 178 -1.74 -6.74 -9.96
C MET A 178 -3.06 -6.99 -9.23
N PHE A 179 -3.02 -7.43 -7.97
CA PHE A 179 -4.27 -7.76 -7.27
C PHE A 179 -5.12 -6.52 -6.95
N LYS A 180 -4.54 -5.33 -6.78
CA LYS A 180 -5.32 -4.09 -6.59
C LYS A 180 -6.01 -3.61 -7.86
N ALA A 181 -5.33 -3.66 -8.99
CA ALA A 181 -5.98 -3.38 -10.27
C ALA A 181 -7.16 -4.32 -10.47
N LEU A 182 -6.99 -5.63 -10.20
CA LEU A 182 -8.03 -6.63 -10.29
C LEU A 182 -9.22 -6.33 -9.37
N LEU A 183 -8.98 -5.97 -8.11
CA LEU A 183 -10.03 -5.64 -7.14
C LEU A 183 -10.83 -4.39 -7.55
N PHE A 184 -10.15 -3.32 -7.96
CA PHE A 184 -10.84 -2.09 -8.36
C PHE A 184 -11.60 -2.25 -9.69
N LEU A 185 -11.02 -2.90 -10.68
CA LEU A 185 -11.73 -3.18 -11.93
C LEU A 185 -12.92 -4.13 -11.69
N GLY A 186 -12.75 -5.15 -10.85
CA GLY A 186 -13.85 -6.02 -10.42
C GLY A 186 -14.95 -5.26 -9.66
N ALA A 187 -14.56 -4.34 -8.77
CA ALA A 187 -15.51 -3.44 -8.11
C ALA A 187 -16.26 -2.57 -9.14
N GLY A 188 -15.56 -2.11 -10.18
CA GLY A 188 -16.19 -1.37 -11.30
C GLY A 188 -17.25 -2.19 -12.02
N CYS A 189 -16.99 -3.47 -12.29
CA CYS A 189 -17.98 -4.38 -12.88
C CYS A 189 -19.22 -4.56 -11.97
N ILE A 190 -18.98 -4.72 -10.66
CA ILE A 190 -20.05 -4.89 -9.66
C ILE A 190 -20.91 -3.62 -9.58
N ILE A 191 -20.28 -2.45 -9.47
CA ILE A 191 -20.97 -1.17 -9.38
C ILE A 191 -21.78 -0.89 -10.67
N HIS A 192 -21.22 -1.25 -11.82
CA HIS A 192 -21.93 -1.13 -13.10
C HIS A 192 -23.18 -2.00 -13.16
N ALA A 193 -23.11 -3.21 -12.58
CA ALA A 193 -24.24 -4.15 -12.56
C ALA A 193 -25.30 -3.81 -11.51
N VAL A 194 -24.94 -3.20 -10.38
CA VAL A 194 -25.85 -2.91 -9.25
C VAL A 194 -26.28 -1.43 -9.21
N HIS A 195 -25.55 -0.54 -9.88
CA HIS A 195 -25.71 0.93 -9.87
C HIS A 195 -25.59 1.56 -8.47
N SER A 196 -24.82 0.92 -7.57
CA SER A 196 -24.55 1.41 -6.21
C SER A 196 -23.16 1.04 -5.74
N ASN A 197 -22.56 1.91 -4.91
CA ASN A 197 -21.29 1.64 -4.23
C ASN A 197 -21.50 0.93 -2.87
N GLU A 198 -22.73 0.98 -2.32
CA GLU A 198 -23.04 0.48 -1.01
C GLU A 198 -23.16 -1.05 -1.00
N MET A 199 -22.39 -1.71 -0.13
CA MET A 199 -22.43 -3.17 0.03
C MET A 199 -23.78 -3.68 0.57
N SER A 200 -24.56 -2.82 1.22
CA SER A 200 -25.93 -3.14 1.67
C SER A 200 -26.88 -3.41 0.52
N GLU A 201 -26.59 -2.83 -0.65
CA GLU A 201 -27.37 -3.00 -1.86
C GLU A 201 -26.85 -4.12 -2.77
N MET A 202 -25.78 -4.79 -2.37
CA MET A 202 -25.18 -5.93 -3.04
C MET A 202 -25.54 -7.23 -2.31
N GLY A 203 -25.56 -8.33 -3.03
CA GLY A 203 -25.76 -9.66 -2.44
C GLY A 203 -26.05 -10.72 -3.50
N ASN A 204 -25.68 -11.97 -3.23
CA ASN A 204 -25.90 -13.14 -4.10
C ASN A 204 -25.42 -12.96 -5.56
N LEU A 205 -24.46 -12.05 -5.80
CA LEU A 205 -23.99 -11.73 -7.16
C LEU A 205 -23.23 -12.86 -7.85
N ARG A 206 -22.80 -13.89 -7.09
CA ARG A 206 -22.11 -15.06 -7.66
C ARG A 206 -22.89 -15.78 -8.76
N LYS A 207 -24.22 -15.70 -8.72
CA LYS A 207 -25.11 -16.34 -9.70
C LYS A 207 -25.23 -15.54 -11.00
N TYR A 208 -25.08 -14.22 -10.89
CA TYR A 208 -25.27 -13.29 -11.99
C TYR A 208 -23.94 -12.91 -12.68
N MET A 209 -22.84 -12.94 -11.91
CA MET A 209 -21.53 -12.49 -12.35
C MET A 209 -20.44 -13.55 -12.03
N PRO A 210 -20.46 -14.74 -12.65
CA PRO A 210 -19.57 -15.84 -12.31
C PRO A 210 -18.08 -15.53 -12.61
N VAL A 211 -17.77 -14.83 -13.69
CA VAL A 211 -16.39 -14.48 -14.05
C VAL A 211 -15.83 -13.44 -13.08
N THR A 212 -16.59 -12.37 -12.85
CA THR A 212 -16.22 -11.34 -11.86
C THR A 212 -16.08 -11.92 -10.46
N HIS A 213 -16.97 -12.85 -10.07
CA HIS A 213 -16.91 -13.55 -8.80
C HIS A 213 -15.60 -14.32 -8.59
N ILE A 214 -15.20 -15.15 -9.57
CA ILE A 214 -14.00 -15.99 -9.45
C ILE A 214 -12.74 -15.11 -9.45
N THR A 215 -12.63 -14.14 -10.34
CA THR A 215 -11.48 -13.26 -10.42
C THR A 215 -11.33 -12.39 -9.17
N PHE A 216 -12.43 -11.90 -8.62
CA PHE A 216 -12.44 -11.16 -7.36
C PHE A 216 -12.02 -12.04 -6.17
N LEU A 217 -12.44 -13.32 -6.13
CA LEU A 217 -12.00 -14.27 -5.12
C LEU A 217 -10.48 -14.48 -5.18
N ILE A 218 -9.92 -14.70 -6.37
CA ILE A 218 -8.47 -14.84 -6.57
C ILE A 218 -7.73 -13.63 -6.00
N ALA A 219 -8.20 -12.42 -6.28
CA ALA A 219 -7.60 -11.21 -5.75
C ALA A 219 -7.73 -11.11 -4.21
N CYS A 220 -8.87 -11.53 -3.64
CA CYS A 220 -9.04 -11.58 -2.19
C CYS A 220 -8.09 -12.59 -1.52
N LEU A 221 -7.86 -13.75 -2.13
CA LEU A 221 -6.92 -14.75 -1.65
C LEU A 221 -5.47 -14.23 -1.74
N ALA A 222 -5.14 -13.55 -2.84
CA ALA A 222 -3.81 -12.94 -3.03
C ALA A 222 -3.54 -11.86 -1.97
N ILE A 223 -4.43 -10.88 -1.80
CA ILE A 223 -4.23 -9.81 -0.80
C ILE A 223 -4.29 -10.31 0.64
N ALA A 224 -5.04 -11.37 0.93
CA ALA A 224 -5.06 -12.00 2.24
C ALA A 224 -3.74 -12.72 2.56
N GLY A 225 -2.94 -13.05 1.57
CA GLY A 225 -1.69 -13.78 1.73
C GLY A 225 -1.93 -15.28 1.95
N ILE A 226 -2.79 -15.89 1.13
CA ILE A 226 -3.08 -17.32 1.19
C ILE A 226 -2.26 -18.04 0.11
N PRO A 227 -1.52 -19.12 0.44
CA PRO A 227 -0.82 -19.92 -0.58
C PRO A 227 -1.81 -20.54 -1.58
N PRO A 228 -1.47 -20.67 -2.85
CA PRO A 228 -0.21 -20.40 -3.54
C PRO A 228 -0.17 -19.02 -4.24
N PHE A 229 -1.00 -18.06 -3.87
CA PHE A 229 -1.13 -16.78 -4.55
C PHE A 229 0.08 -15.86 -4.32
N SER A 230 0.34 -14.95 -5.27
CA SER A 230 1.52 -14.08 -5.29
C SER A 230 1.68 -13.22 -4.03
N GLY A 231 0.56 -12.75 -3.47
CA GLY A 231 0.56 -11.95 -2.24
C GLY A 231 1.02 -12.70 -0.99
N PHE A 232 0.95 -14.03 -0.97
CA PHE A 232 1.51 -14.82 0.13
C PHE A 232 3.03 -14.65 0.18
N PHE A 233 3.72 -14.93 -0.92
CA PHE A 233 5.19 -14.88 -0.97
C PHE A 233 5.72 -13.50 -0.61
N SER A 234 5.12 -12.44 -1.16
CA SER A 234 5.58 -11.08 -0.88
C SER A 234 5.31 -10.63 0.55
N LYS A 235 4.18 -11.03 1.17
CA LYS A 235 3.90 -10.73 2.58
C LYS A 235 4.74 -11.54 3.54
N ASP A 236 4.99 -12.81 3.24
CA ASP A 236 5.83 -13.67 4.06
C ASP A 236 7.23 -13.08 4.22
N GLU A 237 7.83 -12.59 3.13
CA GLU A 237 9.12 -11.90 3.19
C GLU A 237 9.07 -10.61 4.02
N ILE A 238 7.99 -9.81 3.92
CA ILE A 238 7.82 -8.61 4.77
C ILE A 238 7.73 -9.00 6.25
N LEU A 239 6.95 -10.03 6.58
CA LEU A 239 6.82 -10.50 7.94
C LEU A 239 8.14 -11.06 8.47
N THR A 240 8.88 -11.79 7.65
CA THR A 240 10.21 -12.29 7.98
C THR A 240 11.15 -11.14 8.31
N ALA A 241 11.25 -10.11 7.47
CA ALA A 241 12.05 -8.92 7.73
C ALA A 241 11.64 -8.21 9.04
N ALA A 242 10.33 -8.12 9.31
CA ALA A 242 9.82 -7.54 10.54
C ALA A 242 10.21 -8.36 11.80
N PHE A 243 10.16 -9.72 11.72
CA PHE A 243 10.59 -10.60 12.79
C PHE A 243 12.11 -10.56 13.01
N GLU A 244 12.90 -10.45 11.96
CA GLU A 244 14.36 -10.29 12.06
C GLU A 244 14.74 -9.01 12.81
N LYS A 245 14.00 -7.91 12.58
CA LYS A 245 14.20 -6.66 13.31
C LYS A 245 13.85 -6.82 14.79
N SER A 246 12.66 -7.34 15.10
CA SER A 246 12.23 -7.73 16.45
C SER A 246 10.91 -8.50 16.43
N ALA A 247 10.70 -9.34 17.45
CA ALA A 247 9.44 -10.05 17.65
C ALA A 247 8.23 -9.11 17.78
N PHE A 248 8.41 -7.90 18.31
CA PHE A 248 7.35 -6.89 18.40
C PHE A 248 6.81 -6.50 17.03
N TRP A 249 7.69 -6.14 16.08
CA TRP A 249 7.29 -5.77 14.73
C TRP A 249 6.66 -6.93 13.97
N GLY A 250 7.25 -8.13 14.10
CA GLY A 250 6.71 -9.34 13.49
C GLY A 250 5.28 -9.64 13.95
N VAL A 251 5.03 -9.64 15.26
CA VAL A 251 3.69 -9.89 15.83
C VAL A 251 2.70 -8.79 15.43
N TRP A 252 3.13 -7.52 15.50
CA TRP A 252 2.30 -6.38 15.08
C TRP A 252 1.83 -6.53 13.64
N MET A 253 2.74 -6.75 12.71
CA MET A 253 2.43 -6.88 11.29
C MET A 253 1.63 -8.14 10.97
N THR A 254 1.86 -9.25 11.70
CA THR A 254 1.05 -10.47 11.58
C THR A 254 -0.40 -10.22 12.00
N ALA A 255 -0.62 -9.48 13.09
CA ALA A 255 -1.97 -9.11 13.52
C ALA A 255 -2.70 -8.25 12.45
N VAL A 256 -1.99 -7.30 11.85
CA VAL A 256 -2.55 -6.48 10.75
C VAL A 256 -2.82 -7.32 9.51
N ALA A 257 -1.99 -8.33 9.20
CA ALA A 257 -2.24 -9.28 8.12
C ALA A 257 -3.53 -10.09 8.36
N GLY A 258 -3.78 -10.51 9.61
CA GLY A 258 -5.04 -11.15 10.01
C GLY A 258 -6.26 -10.24 9.80
N LEU A 259 -6.17 -8.95 10.17
CA LEU A 259 -7.21 -7.96 9.90
C LEU A 259 -7.43 -7.77 8.39
N THR A 260 -6.36 -7.83 7.58
CA THR A 260 -6.48 -7.77 6.12
C THR A 260 -7.34 -8.90 5.58
N ALA A 261 -7.08 -10.13 6.00
CA ALA A 261 -7.90 -11.28 5.61
C ALA A 261 -9.37 -11.07 6.04
N PHE A 262 -9.59 -10.63 7.28
CA PHE A 262 -10.94 -10.42 7.80
C PHE A 262 -11.74 -9.42 6.97
N TYR A 263 -11.25 -8.19 6.73
CA TYR A 263 -12.04 -7.19 6.00
C TYR A 263 -12.21 -7.54 4.52
N MET A 264 -11.24 -8.21 3.89
CA MET A 264 -11.36 -8.64 2.49
C MET A 264 -12.39 -9.76 2.32
N PHE A 265 -12.41 -10.75 3.22
CA PHE A 265 -13.43 -11.80 3.17
C PHE A 265 -14.81 -11.29 3.62
N ARG A 266 -14.88 -10.34 4.57
CA ARG A 266 -16.12 -9.63 4.87
C ARG A 266 -16.68 -8.95 3.63
N LEU A 267 -15.86 -8.22 2.87
CA LEU A 267 -16.24 -7.59 1.60
C LEU A 267 -16.76 -8.63 0.60
N TYR A 268 -15.96 -9.68 0.36
CA TYR A 268 -16.29 -10.74 -0.58
C TYR A 268 -17.61 -11.44 -0.25
N TYR A 269 -17.80 -11.88 0.99
CA TYR A 269 -19.02 -12.59 1.38
C TYR A 269 -20.25 -11.69 1.33
N ARG A 270 -20.15 -10.43 1.68
CA ARG A 270 -21.25 -9.47 1.58
C ARG A 270 -21.71 -9.28 0.13
N ILE A 271 -20.82 -9.21 -0.81
CA ILE A 271 -21.13 -8.95 -2.21
C ILE A 271 -21.67 -10.21 -2.91
N PHE A 272 -21.01 -11.34 -2.71
CA PHE A 272 -21.29 -12.53 -3.54
C PHE A 272 -22.17 -13.58 -2.88
N TRP A 273 -22.23 -13.63 -1.55
CA TRP A 273 -22.92 -14.70 -0.83
C TRP A 273 -24.09 -14.24 0.04
N TRP A 274 -24.08 -13.00 0.50
CA TRP A 274 -25.13 -12.50 1.37
C TRP A 274 -26.47 -12.51 0.64
N SER A 275 -27.52 -13.02 1.31
CA SER A 275 -28.89 -12.99 0.76
C SER A 275 -29.43 -11.56 0.78
N LYS A 276 -29.81 -11.05 -0.39
CA LYS A 276 -30.56 -9.81 -0.53
C LYS A 276 -31.97 -10.12 -1.02
N PRO A 277 -33.00 -9.34 -0.61
CA PRO A 277 -34.28 -9.33 -1.27
C PRO A 277 -34.12 -9.04 -2.77
N SER A 278 -35.01 -9.57 -3.59
CA SER A 278 -34.96 -9.51 -5.06
C SER A 278 -34.53 -8.16 -5.63
N TYR A 279 -33.70 -8.19 -6.67
CA TYR A 279 -33.41 -7.00 -7.48
C TYR A 279 -34.68 -6.63 -8.27
N GLU A 280 -35.59 -5.84 -7.66
CA GLU A 280 -36.95 -5.64 -8.16
C GLU A 280 -37.00 -4.82 -9.47
N HIS A 281 -35.99 -3.96 -9.74
CA HIS A 281 -36.00 -3.07 -10.87
C HIS A 281 -34.91 -3.34 -11.91
N HIS A 282 -33.90 -4.12 -11.61
CA HIS A 282 -32.81 -4.41 -12.52
C HIS A 282 -32.12 -5.73 -12.14
N THR A 283 -32.13 -6.72 -13.03
CA THR A 283 -31.37 -7.96 -12.82
C THR A 283 -29.88 -7.71 -13.13
N PRO A 284 -28.97 -7.88 -12.17
CA PRO A 284 -27.54 -7.79 -12.43
C PRO A 284 -27.12 -8.77 -13.53
N HIS A 285 -26.20 -8.36 -14.39
CA HIS A 285 -25.64 -9.21 -15.44
C HIS A 285 -24.13 -9.14 -15.43
N GLU A 286 -23.47 -10.14 -16.02
CA GLU A 286 -22.01 -10.14 -16.14
C GLU A 286 -21.55 -8.95 -16.99
N ALA A 287 -20.37 -8.44 -16.65
CA ALA A 287 -19.74 -7.36 -17.38
C ALA A 287 -19.45 -7.74 -18.84
N PRO A 288 -19.49 -6.79 -19.81
CA PRO A 288 -19.11 -7.06 -21.18
C PRO A 288 -17.67 -7.53 -21.32
N ALA A 289 -17.36 -8.23 -22.41
CA ALA A 289 -16.04 -8.84 -22.64
C ALA A 289 -14.88 -7.84 -22.49
N ALA A 290 -15.07 -6.61 -22.92
CA ALA A 290 -14.07 -5.55 -22.78
C ALA A 290 -13.71 -5.24 -21.31
N MET A 291 -14.61 -5.51 -20.36
CA MET A 291 -14.37 -5.30 -18.93
C MET A 291 -13.84 -6.56 -18.22
N TYR A 292 -14.38 -7.75 -18.51
CA TYR A 292 -13.95 -8.94 -17.79
C TYR A 292 -12.64 -9.57 -18.33
N LEU A 293 -12.26 -9.35 -19.60
CA LEU A 293 -10.99 -9.86 -20.13
C LEU A 293 -9.76 -9.35 -19.36
N PRO A 294 -9.66 -8.05 -19.03
CA PRO A 294 -8.60 -7.57 -18.14
C PRO A 294 -8.61 -8.24 -16.75
N LEU A 295 -9.80 -8.56 -16.20
CA LEU A 295 -9.88 -9.25 -14.91
C LEU A 295 -9.28 -10.65 -15.00
N VAL A 296 -9.59 -11.41 -16.06
CA VAL A 296 -9.04 -12.75 -16.27
C VAL A 296 -7.53 -12.68 -16.44
N PHE A 297 -7.03 -11.73 -17.22
CA PHE A 297 -5.58 -11.53 -17.40
C PHE A 297 -4.88 -11.25 -16.06
N LEU A 298 -5.39 -10.30 -15.28
CA LEU A 298 -4.81 -9.94 -13.98
C LEU A 298 -4.93 -11.07 -12.94
N ALA A 299 -5.90 -11.95 -13.08
CA ALA A 299 -6.07 -13.10 -12.19
C ALA A 299 -5.08 -14.24 -12.48
N LEU A 300 -4.47 -14.26 -13.68
CA LEU A 300 -3.47 -15.27 -14.10
C LEU A 300 -2.03 -14.84 -13.75
N VAL A 301 -1.81 -13.56 -13.50
CA VAL A 301 -0.51 -12.99 -13.11
C VAL A 301 -0.38 -12.94 -11.59
#